data_8040bf789f4afddb97d8844b5208cd8c
#
_entry.id   8040bf789f4afddb97d8844b5208cd8c
#
_cell.length_a   1.000
_cell.length_b   1.000
_cell.length_c   1.000
_cell.angle_alpha   90.00
_cell.angle_beta   90.00
_cell.angle_gamma   90.00
#
_symmetry.space_group_name_H-M   'P 1'
#
loop_
_entity.id
_entity.type
_entity.pdbx_description
1 polymer ?
#
loop_
_entity_poly.entity_id
_entity_poly.type
_entity_poly.pdbx_seq_one_letter_code
_entity_poly.pdbx_strand_id
1 'polypeptide(L)'
;MIDSNALIEMMESSFDGVWITDGEGKVLFANSANASLLGVSKAELEGRTTQQLLDEKIFSNSVILEVIRQKKQISKISYNYHTRLTVLATATPIFDDVGNVKYVFNNVRDITALNELQNSLKSKDTIIQQQSRQLESMRIRLGEGTIIANSKAFNEVITLAQRVAAFDGATVLILGESGTGKEIISELIVNNSPRKDWPYLQVNCGAIPENLIESELFGYEKGAFTGADNKGHKGLFEAANGGTVFLDEIGDLPLHMQVKLLRVLQQKKVTRVGGTEPIALDVRVIAATNRNLEQMVREGTFREDLYYRLNVVSIFIPPLRERREDIVPLINHFLMVENQKYHTNKSIYSDTIDAFEGYCWPGNVRELENLLENLVITTPGDIIRRENLPLKLRRPQQVSAEEEEETVSLKSVVERAEYAAIERAIEKYGSIRKAAAALDVNPSTITRKMQLYKDMSSRKQNK
;
A
#
# COMPACT_ATOMS: atom_id res chain seq x y z
N MET A 1 58.39 16.54 -4.58
CA MET A 1 57.89 16.51 -3.18
C MET A 1 57.13 17.80 -2.94
N ILE A 2 55.94 17.71 -2.31
CA ILE A 2 55.16 18.87 -1.90
C ILE A 2 55.93 19.53 -0.76
N ASP A 3 56.19 20.85 -0.81
CA ASP A 3 56.86 21.54 0.26
C ASP A 3 55.95 21.78 1.48
N SER A 4 56.52 22.10 2.63
CA SER A 4 55.76 22.26 3.88
C SER A 4 54.77 23.43 3.80
N ASN A 5 55.06 24.49 3.03
CA ASN A 5 54.17 25.64 2.88
C ASN A 5 52.94 25.27 2.04
N ALA A 6 53.12 24.51 0.96
CA ALA A 6 52.03 24.02 0.14
C ALA A 6 51.09 23.09 0.92
N LEU A 7 51.60 22.27 1.83
CA LEU A 7 50.76 21.43 2.71
C LEU A 7 49.91 22.26 3.68
N ILE A 8 50.51 23.34 4.25
CA ILE A 8 49.77 24.25 5.14
C ILE A 8 48.70 25.01 4.36
N GLU A 9 48.99 25.48 3.14
CA GLU A 9 47.98 26.12 2.28
C GLU A 9 46.82 25.20 1.91
N MET A 10 47.08 23.91 1.63
CA MET A 10 46.07 22.92 1.36
C MET A 10 45.18 22.69 2.58
N MET A 11 45.73 22.56 3.77
CA MET A 11 44.97 22.42 5.00
C MET A 11 44.14 23.65 5.33
N GLU A 12 44.72 24.85 5.06
CA GLU A 12 44.06 26.14 5.26
C GLU A 12 42.88 26.35 4.30
N SER A 13 42.98 25.86 3.06
CA SER A 13 41.94 25.97 2.05
C SER A 13 40.78 24.94 2.22
N SER A 14 40.89 24.01 3.19
CA SER A 14 39.86 23.00 3.44
C SER A 14 38.56 23.65 3.92
N PHE A 15 37.43 23.21 3.35
CA PHE A 15 36.08 23.58 3.80
C PHE A 15 35.77 23.02 5.18
N ASP A 16 36.28 21.82 5.49
CA ASP A 16 36.15 21.18 6.81
C ASP A 16 37.16 21.82 7.77
N GLY A 17 36.79 21.90 9.04
CA GLY A 17 37.71 22.30 10.09
C GLY A 17 38.84 21.29 10.25
N VAL A 18 40.10 21.74 10.14
CA VAL A 18 41.27 20.91 10.36
C VAL A 18 42.05 21.46 11.52
N TRP A 19 42.42 20.63 12.47
CA TRP A 19 43.38 20.96 13.52
C TRP A 19 44.25 19.75 13.86
N ILE A 20 45.49 20.07 14.28
CA ILE A 20 46.50 19.10 14.62
C ILE A 20 46.95 19.37 16.05
N THR A 21 47.05 18.32 16.85
CA THR A 21 47.61 18.39 18.20
C THR A 21 48.84 17.51 18.32
N ASP A 22 49.64 17.76 19.33
CA ASP A 22 50.64 16.77 19.78
C ASP A 22 50.03 15.61 20.54
N GLY A 23 50.84 14.67 21.01
CA GLY A 23 50.40 13.48 21.77
C GLY A 23 49.83 13.78 23.15
N GLU A 24 49.95 15.02 23.66
CA GLU A 24 49.38 15.49 24.92
C GLU A 24 48.08 16.31 24.69
N GLY A 25 47.68 16.50 23.42
CA GLY A 25 46.47 17.22 23.08
C GLY A 25 46.65 18.75 23.00
N LYS A 26 47.88 19.27 22.93
CA LYS A 26 48.17 20.67 22.70
C LYS A 26 48.00 21.00 21.22
N VAL A 27 47.25 22.06 20.90
CA VAL A 27 46.96 22.49 19.53
C VAL A 27 48.24 23.09 18.90
N LEU A 28 48.67 22.48 17.80
CA LEU A 28 49.81 22.90 17.00
C LEU A 28 49.41 23.68 15.76
N PHE A 29 48.25 23.37 15.19
CA PHE A 29 47.72 24.01 14.00
C PHE A 29 46.20 23.94 14.02
N ALA A 30 45.55 24.99 13.57
CA ALA A 30 44.12 25.03 13.26
C ALA A 30 43.89 25.89 12.02
N ASN A 31 43.08 25.41 11.05
CA ASN A 31 42.73 26.22 9.89
C ASN A 31 41.60 27.22 10.22
N SER A 32 41.37 28.16 9.31
CA SER A 32 40.33 29.20 9.46
C SER A 32 38.91 28.60 9.58
N ALA A 33 38.62 27.50 8.89
CA ALA A 33 37.36 26.81 8.98
C ALA A 33 37.12 26.26 10.41
N ASN A 34 38.13 25.64 11.04
CA ASN A 34 38.01 25.13 12.40
C ASN A 34 37.81 26.26 13.43
N ALA A 35 38.54 27.37 13.29
CA ALA A 35 38.39 28.56 14.13
C ALA A 35 36.94 29.10 14.06
N SER A 36 36.37 29.18 12.86
CA SER A 36 34.97 29.58 12.62
C SER A 36 33.97 28.61 13.23
N LEU A 37 34.17 27.29 13.07
CA LEU A 37 33.30 26.26 13.65
C LEU A 37 33.31 26.30 15.17
N LEU A 38 34.44 26.61 15.80
CA LEU A 38 34.56 26.71 17.25
C LEU A 38 34.12 28.07 17.80
N GLY A 39 34.08 29.11 16.98
CA GLY A 39 33.73 30.48 17.39
C GLY A 39 34.81 31.14 18.20
N VAL A 40 36.09 30.79 17.95
CA VAL A 40 37.30 31.33 18.60
C VAL A 40 38.36 31.63 17.55
N SER A 41 39.23 32.60 17.80
CA SER A 41 40.27 32.93 16.85
C SER A 41 41.38 31.86 16.84
N LYS A 42 42.15 31.79 15.73
CA LYS A 42 43.30 30.88 15.63
C LYS A 42 44.33 31.13 16.73
N ALA A 43 44.61 32.40 17.01
CA ALA A 43 45.57 32.80 18.04
C ALA A 43 45.15 32.36 19.45
N GLU A 44 43.84 32.20 19.69
CA GLU A 44 43.31 31.68 20.95
C GLU A 44 43.34 30.15 21.02
N LEU A 45 43.41 29.45 19.89
CA LEU A 45 43.50 28.00 19.82
C LEU A 45 44.92 27.49 19.94
N GLU A 46 45.86 28.10 19.21
CA GLU A 46 47.25 27.64 19.15
C GLU A 46 47.94 27.69 20.51
N GLY A 47 48.59 26.61 20.85
CA GLY A 47 49.31 26.47 22.11
C GLY A 47 48.47 26.08 23.32
N ARG A 48 47.13 26.10 23.22
CA ARG A 48 46.22 25.61 24.28
C ARG A 48 46.05 24.10 24.20
N THR A 49 45.68 23.50 25.30
CA THR A 49 45.35 22.06 25.32
C THR A 49 43.87 21.83 25.03
N THR A 50 43.58 20.72 24.39
CA THR A 50 42.17 20.29 24.12
C THR A 50 41.37 20.14 25.40
N GLN A 51 42.01 19.78 26.53
CA GLN A 51 41.37 19.68 27.84
C GLN A 51 40.89 21.05 28.32
N GLN A 52 41.73 22.13 28.20
CA GLN A 52 41.34 23.50 28.56
C GLN A 52 40.10 23.96 27.77
N LEU A 53 40.05 23.67 26.47
CA LEU A 53 38.91 24.03 25.61
C LEU A 53 37.63 23.27 26.00
N LEU A 54 37.77 22.02 26.49
CA LEU A 54 36.67 21.22 26.99
C LEU A 54 36.15 21.74 28.33
N ASP A 55 37.07 22.11 29.26
CA ASP A 55 36.74 22.66 30.59
C ASP A 55 36.01 24.01 30.49
N GLU A 56 36.35 24.81 29.46
CA GLU A 56 35.64 26.06 29.13
C GLU A 56 34.31 25.83 28.41
N LYS A 57 33.90 24.58 28.21
CA LYS A 57 32.67 24.23 27.55
C LYS A 57 32.53 24.80 26.13
N ILE A 58 33.62 24.85 25.35
CA ILE A 58 33.53 25.21 23.94
C ILE A 58 32.79 24.12 23.18
N PHE A 59 33.02 22.85 23.49
CA PHE A 59 32.33 21.68 22.88
C PHE A 59 31.97 20.63 23.92
N SER A 60 31.00 19.77 23.57
CA SER A 60 30.41 18.81 24.50
C SER A 60 31.27 17.57 24.82
N ASN A 61 32.17 17.21 23.93
CA ASN A 61 33.11 16.09 24.09
C ASN A 61 34.36 16.29 23.22
N SER A 62 35.46 15.65 23.57
CA SER A 62 36.70 15.69 22.81
C SER A 62 37.10 14.32 22.25
N VAL A 63 37.04 14.19 20.92
CA VAL A 63 37.52 12.98 20.21
C VAL A 63 39.05 12.84 20.33
N ILE A 64 39.76 13.94 20.40
CA ILE A 64 41.23 13.96 20.47
C ILE A 64 41.72 13.27 21.76
N LEU A 65 41.19 13.65 22.90
CA LEU A 65 41.56 13.05 24.17
C LEU A 65 41.25 11.54 24.23
N GLU A 66 40.16 11.13 23.58
CA GLU A 66 39.83 9.70 23.46
C GLU A 66 40.80 8.97 22.54
N VAL A 67 41.17 9.56 21.40
CA VAL A 67 42.18 9.00 20.46
C VAL A 67 43.53 8.80 21.13
N ILE A 68 43.98 9.80 21.90
CA ILE A 68 45.25 9.70 22.65
C ILE A 68 45.21 8.50 23.62
N ARG A 69 44.07 8.33 24.32
CA ARG A 69 43.88 7.22 25.28
C ARG A 69 43.75 5.87 24.62
N GLN A 70 42.95 5.77 23.52
CA GLN A 70 42.59 4.50 22.88
C GLN A 70 43.54 4.11 21.75
N LYS A 71 44.42 5.01 21.30
CA LYS A 71 45.38 4.80 20.21
C LYS A 71 44.74 4.28 18.91
N LYS A 72 43.50 4.71 18.59
CA LYS A 72 42.77 4.34 17.37
C LYS A 72 41.99 5.54 16.85
N GLN A 73 41.66 5.50 15.54
CA GLN A 73 40.78 6.50 14.94
C GLN A 73 39.37 6.46 15.59
N ILE A 74 38.84 7.64 15.90
CA ILE A 74 37.51 7.80 16.49
C ILE A 74 36.74 8.88 15.74
N SER A 75 35.48 8.63 15.47
CA SER A 75 34.55 9.63 14.94
C SER A 75 33.37 9.77 15.90
N LYS A 76 33.03 10.99 16.27
CA LYS A 76 31.89 11.31 17.14
C LYS A 76 31.21 12.59 16.72
N ILE A 77 29.91 12.66 17.03
CA ILE A 77 29.15 13.91 16.96
C ILE A 77 29.43 14.70 18.22
N SER A 78 29.77 15.98 18.06
CA SER A 78 29.99 16.94 19.13
C SER A 78 29.12 18.17 18.92
N TYR A 79 28.67 18.77 20.01
CA TYR A 79 27.92 20.02 19.98
C TYR A 79 28.85 21.16 20.44
N ASN A 80 28.90 22.24 19.66
CA ASN A 80 29.61 23.44 20.03
C ASN A 80 28.67 24.42 20.73
N TYR A 81 29.02 24.84 21.94
CA TYR A 81 28.17 25.71 22.76
C TYR A 81 28.22 27.18 22.35
N HIS A 82 29.35 27.64 21.75
CA HIS A 82 29.55 29.03 21.31
C HIS A 82 28.81 29.29 19.99
N THR A 83 29.04 28.47 18.99
CA THR A 83 28.44 28.62 17.65
C THR A 83 27.07 27.93 17.51
N ARG A 84 26.70 27.09 18.48
CA ARG A 84 25.49 26.24 18.46
C ARG A 84 25.43 25.25 17.29
N LEU A 85 26.62 24.90 16.75
CA LEU A 85 26.71 23.96 15.64
C LEU A 85 26.83 22.52 16.14
N THR A 86 26.25 21.59 15.38
CA THR A 86 26.48 20.15 15.56
C THR A 86 27.50 19.70 14.53
N VAL A 87 28.62 19.17 15.00
CA VAL A 87 29.74 18.78 14.15
C VAL A 87 30.04 17.30 14.25
N LEU A 88 30.48 16.70 13.16
CA LEU A 88 31.11 15.38 13.13
C LEU A 88 32.60 15.58 13.19
N ALA A 89 33.22 15.19 14.31
CA ALA A 89 34.67 15.24 14.50
C ALA A 89 35.26 13.84 14.32
N THR A 90 36.27 13.72 13.45
CA THR A 90 37.05 12.51 13.21
C THR A 90 38.49 12.74 13.48
N ALA A 91 39.01 12.08 14.51
CA ALA A 91 40.42 12.20 14.90
C ALA A 91 41.18 10.90 14.61
N THR A 92 42.36 11.06 14.03
CA THR A 92 43.25 9.96 13.61
C THR A 92 44.62 10.15 14.27
N PRO A 93 45.14 9.13 15.00
CA PRO A 93 46.47 9.21 15.63
C PRO A 93 47.56 8.98 14.58
N ILE A 94 48.65 9.71 14.73
CA ILE A 94 49.92 9.52 14.02
C ILE A 94 50.95 9.09 15.06
N PHE A 95 51.58 7.94 14.85
CA PHE A 95 52.48 7.32 15.83
C PHE A 95 53.94 7.69 15.57
N ASP A 96 54.74 7.69 16.62
CA ASP A 96 56.21 7.68 16.54
C ASP A 96 56.75 6.26 16.30
N ASP A 97 58.08 6.13 16.14
CA ASP A 97 58.75 4.88 15.89
C ASP A 97 58.66 3.88 17.09
N VAL A 98 58.24 4.36 18.26
CA VAL A 98 58.09 3.56 19.50
C VAL A 98 56.61 3.16 19.76
N GLY A 99 55.66 3.62 18.92
CA GLY A 99 54.25 3.31 19.03
C GLY A 99 53.46 4.23 20.01
N ASN A 100 54.01 5.39 20.37
CA ASN A 100 53.27 6.43 21.07
C ASN A 100 52.61 7.40 20.08
N VAL A 101 51.51 8.00 20.52
CA VAL A 101 50.82 9.03 19.68
C VAL A 101 51.72 10.26 19.63
N LYS A 102 52.27 10.55 18.46
CA LYS A 102 53.12 11.74 18.20
C LYS A 102 52.27 12.96 17.89
N TYR A 103 51.26 12.75 17.02
CA TYR A 103 50.29 13.78 16.64
C TYR A 103 48.89 13.18 16.53
N VAL A 104 47.89 14.05 16.63
CA VAL A 104 46.49 13.68 16.28
C VAL A 104 46.03 14.66 15.20
N PHE A 105 45.64 14.12 14.06
CA PHE A 105 44.97 14.86 13.00
C PHE A 105 43.47 14.78 13.21
N ASN A 106 42.78 15.91 13.32
CA ASN A 106 41.34 15.98 13.52
C ASN A 106 40.68 16.77 12.38
N ASN A 107 39.68 16.14 11.75
CA ASN A 107 38.78 16.74 10.77
C ASN A 107 37.44 16.98 11.42
N VAL A 108 36.85 18.16 11.24
CA VAL A 108 35.57 18.57 11.82
C VAL A 108 34.64 19.08 10.73
N ARG A 109 33.51 18.47 10.57
CA ARG A 109 32.52 18.85 9.57
C ARG A 109 31.23 19.32 10.24
N ASP A 110 30.68 20.43 9.78
CA ASP A 110 29.35 20.88 10.19
C ASP A 110 28.28 19.97 9.60
N ILE A 111 27.47 19.40 10.48
CA ILE A 111 26.31 18.53 10.13
C ILE A 111 25.01 19.08 10.71
N THR A 112 24.97 20.36 11.09
CA THR A 112 23.81 20.97 11.76
C THR A 112 22.56 20.84 10.92
N ALA A 113 22.60 21.26 9.65
CA ALA A 113 21.45 21.16 8.74
C ALA A 113 20.98 19.69 8.52
N LEU A 114 21.93 18.78 8.41
CA LEU A 114 21.62 17.34 8.26
C LEU A 114 20.94 16.80 9.52
N ASN A 115 21.45 17.15 10.70
CA ASN A 115 20.91 16.71 11.97
C ASN A 115 19.52 17.32 12.26
N GLU A 116 19.31 18.58 11.92
CA GLU A 116 18.00 19.24 12.01
C GLU A 116 16.97 18.59 11.08
N LEU A 117 17.37 18.28 9.84
CA LEU A 117 16.51 17.59 8.88
C LEU A 117 16.14 16.18 9.38
N GLN A 118 17.09 15.42 9.89
CA GLN A 118 16.82 14.10 10.48
C GLN A 118 15.91 14.17 11.70
N ASN A 119 16.07 15.16 12.57
CA ASN A 119 15.23 15.36 13.73
C ASN A 119 13.82 15.81 13.33
N SER A 120 13.68 16.64 12.30
CA SER A 120 12.37 17.04 11.78
C SER A 120 11.63 15.87 11.11
N LEU A 121 12.34 14.97 10.42
CA LEU A 121 11.76 13.73 9.90
C LEU A 121 11.29 12.82 11.04
N LYS A 122 12.12 12.58 12.06
CA LYS A 122 11.73 11.77 13.23
C LYS A 122 10.53 12.34 13.98
N SER A 123 10.44 13.66 14.13
CA SER A 123 9.31 14.31 14.79
C SER A 123 8.03 14.19 13.96
N LYS A 124 8.11 14.29 12.62
CA LYS A 124 6.97 14.05 11.72
C LYS A 124 6.50 12.60 11.79
N ASP A 125 7.42 11.63 11.80
CA ASP A 125 7.08 10.21 11.95
C ASP A 125 6.38 9.94 13.30
N THR A 126 6.82 10.60 14.37
CA THR A 126 6.18 10.46 15.69
C THR A 126 4.77 11.09 15.70
N ILE A 127 4.57 12.23 15.03
CA ILE A 127 3.26 12.88 14.89
C ILE A 127 2.34 12.00 14.03
N ILE A 128 2.84 11.45 12.92
CA ILE A 128 2.09 10.53 12.06
C ILE A 128 1.69 9.28 12.84
N GLN A 129 2.59 8.71 13.65
CA GLN A 129 2.27 7.57 14.51
C GLN A 129 1.25 7.92 15.61
N GLN A 130 1.32 9.11 16.21
CA GLN A 130 0.33 9.57 17.19
C GLN A 130 -1.03 9.83 16.54
N GLN A 131 -1.06 10.46 15.37
CA GLN A 131 -2.30 10.65 14.60
C GLN A 131 -2.89 9.31 14.13
N SER A 132 -2.05 8.37 13.69
CA SER A 132 -2.49 7.01 13.36
C SER A 132 -3.09 6.29 14.57
N ARG A 133 -2.49 6.41 15.76
CA ARG A 133 -3.06 5.84 17.01
C ARG A 133 -4.35 6.54 17.44
N GLN A 134 -4.48 7.85 17.25
CA GLN A 134 -5.73 8.56 17.50
C GLN A 134 -6.84 8.19 16.50
N LEU A 135 -6.49 8.01 15.22
CA LEU A 135 -7.39 7.47 14.20
C LEU A 135 -7.75 6.01 14.50
N GLU A 136 -6.84 5.20 15.05
CA GLU A 136 -7.13 3.85 15.54
C GLU A 136 -8.13 3.83 16.70
N SER A 137 -8.07 4.81 17.61
CA SER A 137 -9.05 4.92 18.69
C SER A 137 -10.43 5.38 18.23
N MET A 138 -10.51 6.05 17.08
CA MET A 138 -11.77 6.43 16.40
C MET A 138 -12.29 5.37 15.42
N ARG A 139 -11.51 4.31 15.16
CA ARG A 139 -11.96 3.18 14.34
C ARG A 139 -13.09 2.47 15.06
N ILE A 140 -14.21 2.34 14.36
CA ILE A 140 -15.38 1.63 14.85
C ILE A 140 -14.95 0.18 15.12
N ARG A 141 -14.83 -0.19 16.39
CA ARG A 141 -14.65 -1.58 16.82
C ARG A 141 -15.94 -2.33 16.52
N LEU A 142 -15.97 -3.05 15.44
CA LEU A 142 -17.07 -3.90 15.05
C LEU A 142 -16.55 -5.34 15.08
N GLY A 143 -16.84 -6.06 16.18
CA GLY A 143 -16.41 -7.44 16.31
C GLY A 143 -14.88 -7.60 16.26
N GLU A 144 -14.40 -8.75 15.85
CA GLU A 144 -12.95 -9.04 15.72
C GLU A 144 -12.28 -8.37 14.49
N GLY A 145 -13.05 -7.66 13.62
CA GLY A 145 -12.56 -7.01 12.41
C GLY A 145 -12.46 -5.49 12.49
N THR A 146 -11.33 -4.92 12.11
CA THR A 146 -11.14 -3.46 11.98
C THR A 146 -11.46 -3.04 10.55
N ILE A 147 -12.51 -2.21 10.35
CA ILE A 147 -12.81 -1.63 9.03
C ILE A 147 -11.93 -0.40 8.83
N ILE A 148 -11.18 -0.37 7.73
CA ILE A 148 -10.33 0.75 7.35
C ILE A 148 -11.06 1.54 6.26
N ALA A 149 -11.40 2.79 6.55
CA ALA A 149 -12.16 3.67 5.68
C ALA A 149 -11.70 5.12 5.87
N ASN A 150 -10.83 5.60 5.00
CA ASN A 150 -10.40 6.99 4.98
C ASN A 150 -11.07 7.77 3.84
N SER A 151 -11.38 7.08 2.73
CA SER A 151 -12.04 7.71 1.59
C SER A 151 -13.48 8.11 1.90
N LYS A 152 -13.91 9.24 1.34
CA LYS A 152 -15.29 9.70 1.45
C LYS A 152 -16.27 8.66 0.86
N ALA A 153 -15.93 8.10 -0.30
CA ALA A 153 -16.76 7.12 -0.99
C ALA A 153 -17.04 5.88 -0.13
N PHE A 154 -16.02 5.33 0.53
CA PHE A 154 -16.22 4.15 1.37
C PHE A 154 -16.90 4.48 2.71
N ASN A 155 -16.68 5.67 3.27
CA ASN A 155 -17.41 6.14 4.45
C ASN A 155 -18.91 6.30 4.19
N GLU A 156 -19.32 6.72 2.99
CA GLU A 156 -20.73 6.75 2.58
C GLU A 156 -21.34 5.34 2.55
N VAL A 157 -20.59 4.35 2.06
CA VAL A 157 -20.99 2.92 2.09
C VAL A 157 -21.21 2.44 3.53
N ILE A 158 -20.27 2.71 4.43
CA ILE A 158 -20.36 2.33 5.85
C ILE A 158 -21.60 3.00 6.51
N THR A 159 -21.80 4.29 6.26
CA THR A 159 -22.94 5.03 6.80
C THR A 159 -24.27 4.44 6.31
N LEU A 160 -24.35 4.07 5.03
CA LEU A 160 -25.53 3.42 4.47
C LEU A 160 -25.75 2.02 5.08
N ALA A 161 -24.67 1.22 5.20
CA ALA A 161 -24.74 -0.10 5.82
C ALA A 161 -25.23 -0.05 7.28
N GLN A 162 -24.74 0.89 8.08
CA GLN A 162 -25.16 1.11 9.47
C GLN A 162 -26.65 1.54 9.53
N ARG A 163 -27.08 2.41 8.62
CA ARG A 163 -28.48 2.85 8.55
C ARG A 163 -29.41 1.70 8.20
N VAL A 164 -29.03 0.86 7.23
CA VAL A 164 -29.82 -0.31 6.78
C VAL A 164 -29.81 -1.42 7.84
N ALA A 165 -28.79 -1.49 8.67
CA ALA A 165 -28.72 -2.48 9.77
C ALA A 165 -29.93 -2.38 10.71
N ALA A 166 -30.45 -1.19 10.98
CA ALA A 166 -31.59 -0.94 11.85
C ALA A 166 -32.91 -1.51 11.31
N PHE A 167 -33.02 -1.77 9.99
CA PHE A 167 -34.23 -2.28 9.33
C PHE A 167 -34.17 -3.80 9.13
N ASP A 168 -34.65 -4.53 10.10
CA ASP A 168 -34.49 -5.98 10.21
C ASP A 168 -35.13 -6.80 9.08
N GLY A 169 -36.25 -6.32 8.51
CA GLY A 169 -37.00 -7.00 7.45
C GLY A 169 -36.51 -6.75 6.02
N ALA A 170 -35.55 -5.83 5.81
CA ALA A 170 -35.13 -5.45 4.47
C ALA A 170 -34.07 -6.42 3.93
N THR A 171 -34.28 -6.90 2.70
CA THR A 171 -33.25 -7.60 1.92
C THR A 171 -32.22 -6.61 1.43
N VAL A 172 -30.95 -6.94 1.54
CA VAL A 172 -29.83 -6.08 1.12
C VAL A 172 -29.06 -6.77 0.01
N LEU A 173 -28.79 -6.05 -1.08
CA LEU A 173 -27.94 -6.50 -2.17
C LEU A 173 -26.65 -5.70 -2.19
N ILE A 174 -25.52 -6.38 -1.94
CA ILE A 174 -24.19 -5.75 -1.93
C ILE A 174 -23.53 -6.01 -3.30
N LEU A 175 -23.25 -4.94 -4.01
CA LEU A 175 -22.62 -4.95 -5.34
C LEU A 175 -21.18 -4.44 -5.25
N GLY A 176 -20.29 -5.05 -6.01
CA GLY A 176 -18.89 -4.61 -6.10
C GLY A 176 -17.99 -5.69 -6.64
N GLU A 177 -16.86 -5.29 -7.18
CA GLU A 177 -15.86 -6.20 -7.75
C GLU A 177 -15.38 -7.24 -6.71
N SER A 178 -14.74 -8.30 -7.20
CA SER A 178 -14.11 -9.29 -6.30
C SER A 178 -13.04 -8.63 -5.46
N GLY A 179 -12.97 -8.99 -4.17
CA GLY A 179 -11.97 -8.47 -3.24
C GLY A 179 -12.19 -7.04 -2.73
N THR A 180 -13.36 -6.42 -2.97
CA THR A 180 -13.70 -5.07 -2.47
C THR A 180 -14.09 -5.02 -0.99
N GLY A 181 -14.40 -6.18 -0.35
CA GLY A 181 -14.82 -6.27 1.04
C GLY A 181 -16.33 -6.42 1.25
N LYS A 182 -17.05 -7.09 0.33
CA LYS A 182 -18.51 -7.35 0.45
C LYS A 182 -18.88 -8.10 1.72
N GLU A 183 -18.06 -9.05 2.13
CA GLU A 183 -18.24 -9.82 3.37
C GLU A 183 -18.16 -8.91 4.61
N ILE A 184 -17.16 -8.03 4.67
CA ILE A 184 -16.97 -7.07 5.76
C ILE A 184 -18.19 -6.14 5.91
N ILE A 185 -18.78 -5.70 4.79
CA ILE A 185 -20.00 -4.87 4.83
C ILE A 185 -21.21 -5.69 5.30
N SER A 186 -21.29 -6.96 4.95
CA SER A 186 -22.34 -7.86 5.45
C SER A 186 -22.22 -8.06 6.97
N GLU A 187 -21.02 -8.31 7.48
CA GLU A 187 -20.75 -8.41 8.92
C GLU A 187 -21.07 -7.09 9.65
N LEU A 188 -20.70 -5.94 9.07
CA LEU A 188 -21.06 -4.63 9.59
C LEU A 188 -22.57 -4.48 9.79
N ILE A 189 -23.36 -4.89 8.78
CA ILE A 189 -24.82 -4.84 8.82
C ILE A 189 -25.36 -5.74 9.94
N VAL A 190 -24.87 -6.95 10.05
CA VAL A 190 -25.33 -7.93 11.05
C VAL A 190 -24.99 -7.47 12.47
N ASN A 191 -23.74 -7.06 12.71
CA ASN A 191 -23.24 -6.62 14.01
C ASN A 191 -23.93 -5.34 14.54
N ASN A 192 -24.50 -4.52 13.66
CA ASN A 192 -25.27 -3.34 14.02
C ASN A 192 -26.79 -3.55 13.95
N SER A 193 -27.26 -4.79 13.70
CA SER A 193 -28.68 -5.11 13.59
C SER A 193 -29.27 -5.63 14.91
N PRO A 194 -30.60 -5.64 15.06
CA PRO A 194 -31.27 -6.31 16.18
C PRO A 194 -30.98 -7.82 16.28
N ARG A 195 -30.48 -8.44 15.17
CA ARG A 195 -30.15 -9.86 15.09
C ARG A 195 -28.68 -10.19 15.34
N LYS A 196 -27.89 -9.28 15.89
CA LYS A 196 -26.44 -9.45 16.11
C LYS A 196 -26.07 -10.66 16.97
N ASP A 197 -26.95 -11.04 17.91
CA ASP A 197 -26.73 -12.16 18.83
C ASP A 197 -27.37 -13.48 18.34
N TRP A 198 -27.95 -13.48 17.13
CA TRP A 198 -28.59 -14.61 16.49
C TRP A 198 -27.68 -15.24 15.43
N PRO A 199 -27.97 -16.47 14.95
CA PRO A 199 -27.13 -17.13 13.96
C PRO A 199 -26.87 -16.25 12.72
N TYR A 200 -25.62 -16.09 12.36
CA TYR A 200 -25.17 -15.51 11.10
C TYR A 200 -24.48 -16.58 10.28
N LEU A 201 -25.12 -17.05 9.21
CA LEU A 201 -24.61 -18.10 8.35
C LEU A 201 -24.27 -17.55 6.97
N GLN A 202 -23.07 -17.86 6.53
CA GLN A 202 -22.52 -17.42 5.24
C GLN A 202 -22.44 -18.60 4.28
N VAL A 203 -22.77 -18.36 3.02
CA VAL A 203 -22.58 -19.32 1.94
C VAL A 203 -22.13 -18.62 0.67
N ASN A 204 -21.09 -19.16 0.06
CA ASN A 204 -20.68 -18.74 -1.29
C ASN A 204 -21.36 -19.68 -2.30
N CYS A 205 -22.31 -19.13 -3.10
CA CYS A 205 -23.10 -19.91 -4.06
C CYS A 205 -22.24 -20.49 -5.20
N GLY A 206 -21.11 -19.85 -5.55
CA GLY A 206 -20.19 -20.35 -6.57
C GLY A 206 -19.25 -21.46 -6.09
N ALA A 207 -19.05 -21.57 -4.77
CA ALA A 207 -18.13 -22.57 -4.20
C ALA A 207 -18.78 -23.95 -4.00
N ILE A 208 -20.11 -24.03 -3.97
CA ILE A 208 -20.83 -25.29 -3.76
C ILE A 208 -21.15 -25.94 -5.13
N PRO A 209 -20.81 -27.23 -5.33
CA PRO A 209 -21.21 -27.95 -6.54
C PRO A 209 -22.70 -27.87 -6.77
N GLU A 210 -23.16 -27.73 -8.04
CA GLU A 210 -24.56 -27.51 -8.42
C GLU A 210 -25.50 -28.63 -7.91
N ASN A 211 -25.04 -29.86 -7.85
CA ASN A 211 -25.80 -31.01 -7.36
C ASN A 211 -25.95 -31.03 -5.82
N LEU A 212 -25.18 -30.24 -5.07
CA LEU A 212 -25.22 -30.19 -3.61
C LEU A 212 -25.88 -28.90 -3.09
N ILE A 213 -25.87 -27.83 -3.86
CA ILE A 213 -26.34 -26.51 -3.42
C ILE A 213 -27.78 -26.54 -2.94
N GLU A 214 -28.62 -27.37 -3.55
CA GLU A 214 -30.02 -27.53 -3.16
C GLU A 214 -30.15 -28.13 -1.75
N SER A 215 -29.47 -29.23 -1.48
CA SER A 215 -29.48 -29.91 -0.18
C SER A 215 -28.82 -29.05 0.92
N GLU A 216 -27.80 -28.28 0.60
CA GLU A 216 -27.13 -27.37 1.54
C GLU A 216 -28.02 -26.18 1.92
N LEU A 217 -28.66 -25.54 0.95
CA LEU A 217 -29.51 -24.37 1.21
C LEU A 217 -30.85 -24.74 1.89
N PHE A 218 -31.51 -25.75 1.39
CA PHE A 218 -32.91 -26.06 1.78
C PHE A 218 -33.06 -27.31 2.65
N GLY A 219 -32.00 -28.13 2.76
CA GLY A 219 -32.06 -29.42 3.48
C GLY A 219 -32.76 -30.52 2.72
N TYR A 220 -32.75 -31.72 3.26
CA TYR A 220 -33.41 -32.89 2.67
C TYR A 220 -34.06 -33.80 3.73
N GLU A 221 -35.12 -34.48 3.34
CA GLU A 221 -35.74 -35.50 4.15
C GLU A 221 -35.05 -36.86 3.98
N LYS A 222 -35.27 -37.74 4.95
CA LYS A 222 -34.78 -39.13 4.91
C LYS A 222 -35.13 -39.80 3.58
N GLY A 223 -34.09 -40.30 2.88
CA GLY A 223 -34.29 -41.06 1.63
C GLY A 223 -34.57 -40.18 0.39
N ALA A 224 -34.34 -38.88 0.45
CA ALA A 224 -34.60 -37.95 -0.65
C ALA A 224 -33.81 -38.29 -1.93
N PHE A 225 -32.64 -38.90 -1.79
CA PHE A 225 -31.77 -39.33 -2.90
C PHE A 225 -30.84 -40.47 -2.46
N THR A 226 -30.20 -41.16 -3.40
CA THR A 226 -29.25 -42.25 -3.14
C THR A 226 -28.00 -41.68 -2.43
N GLY A 227 -27.81 -42.10 -1.17
CA GLY A 227 -26.71 -41.57 -0.28
C GLY A 227 -27.18 -40.55 0.74
N ALA A 228 -28.48 -40.20 0.79
CA ALA A 228 -29.03 -39.34 1.83
C ALA A 228 -28.95 -40.01 3.22
N ASP A 229 -28.57 -39.23 4.23
CA ASP A 229 -28.51 -39.71 5.62
C ASP A 229 -29.89 -40.15 6.07
N ASN A 230 -29.93 -41.23 6.85
CA ASN A 230 -31.16 -41.82 7.41
C ASN A 230 -31.91 -40.90 8.39
N LYS A 231 -31.31 -39.80 8.81
CA LYS A 231 -31.92 -38.80 9.69
C LYS A 231 -32.42 -37.55 8.96
N GLY A 232 -32.16 -37.44 7.63
CA GLY A 232 -32.34 -36.19 6.91
C GLY A 232 -31.30 -35.13 7.33
N HIS A 233 -31.33 -33.95 6.69
CA HIS A 233 -30.43 -32.85 6.98
C HIS A 233 -31.19 -31.52 6.97
N LYS A 234 -30.89 -30.66 7.96
CA LYS A 234 -31.41 -29.28 8.01
C LYS A 234 -30.62 -28.40 7.06
N GLY A 235 -31.31 -27.67 6.20
CA GLY A 235 -30.68 -26.72 5.33
C GLY A 235 -30.25 -25.43 6.04
N LEU A 236 -29.42 -24.64 5.37
CA LEU A 236 -28.87 -23.40 5.87
C LEU A 236 -29.96 -22.39 6.29
N PHE A 237 -31.05 -22.27 5.53
CA PHE A 237 -32.16 -21.39 5.88
C PHE A 237 -32.86 -21.81 7.17
N GLU A 238 -33.02 -23.12 7.40
CA GLU A 238 -33.58 -23.62 8.64
C GLU A 238 -32.64 -23.45 9.83
N ALA A 239 -31.34 -23.65 9.62
CA ALA A 239 -30.30 -23.44 10.64
C ALA A 239 -30.15 -21.99 11.05
N ALA A 240 -30.39 -21.04 10.12
CA ALA A 240 -30.32 -19.61 10.34
C ALA A 240 -31.64 -19.01 10.91
N ASN A 241 -32.60 -19.81 11.29
CA ASN A 241 -33.90 -19.29 11.72
C ASN A 241 -33.77 -18.36 12.96
N GLY A 242 -34.39 -17.19 12.91
CA GLY A 242 -34.21 -16.08 13.86
C GLY A 242 -33.05 -15.14 13.51
N GLY A 243 -32.11 -15.56 12.66
CA GLY A 243 -30.87 -14.87 12.36
C GLY A 243 -30.77 -14.27 10.94
N THR A 244 -29.59 -14.33 10.38
CA THR A 244 -29.30 -13.75 9.06
C THR A 244 -28.52 -14.75 8.20
N VAL A 245 -28.91 -14.84 6.91
CA VAL A 245 -28.17 -15.57 5.87
C VAL A 245 -27.48 -14.58 4.94
N PHE A 246 -26.19 -14.77 4.73
CA PHE A 246 -25.41 -14.09 3.72
C PHE A 246 -25.15 -15.01 2.53
N LEU A 247 -25.65 -14.62 1.35
CA LEU A 247 -25.49 -15.33 0.09
C LEU A 247 -24.45 -14.60 -0.76
N ASP A 248 -23.21 -15.04 -0.72
CA ASP A 248 -22.17 -14.49 -1.59
C ASP A 248 -22.23 -15.10 -2.99
N GLU A 249 -21.82 -14.32 -3.98
CA GLU A 249 -21.84 -14.69 -5.41
C GLU A 249 -23.21 -15.22 -5.87
N ILE A 250 -24.29 -14.51 -5.49
CA ILE A 250 -25.66 -14.88 -5.82
C ILE A 250 -25.91 -14.98 -7.33
N GLY A 251 -25.11 -14.28 -8.16
CA GLY A 251 -25.16 -14.40 -9.62
C GLY A 251 -24.76 -15.77 -10.16
N ASP A 252 -24.08 -16.61 -9.35
CA ASP A 252 -23.71 -17.98 -9.73
C ASP A 252 -24.77 -19.01 -9.41
N LEU A 253 -25.88 -18.60 -8.79
CA LEU A 253 -26.96 -19.51 -8.43
C LEU A 253 -27.69 -20.02 -9.70
N PRO A 254 -27.83 -21.36 -9.92
CA PRO A 254 -28.52 -21.91 -11.06
C PRO A 254 -29.99 -21.49 -11.14
N LEU A 255 -30.54 -21.33 -12.37
CA LEU A 255 -31.88 -20.79 -12.60
C LEU A 255 -32.98 -21.57 -11.83
N HIS A 256 -32.90 -22.91 -11.74
CA HIS A 256 -33.86 -23.71 -11.01
C HIS A 256 -33.80 -23.44 -9.49
N MET A 257 -32.65 -23.08 -8.97
CA MET A 257 -32.46 -22.72 -7.57
C MET A 257 -32.99 -21.32 -7.27
N GLN A 258 -32.88 -20.39 -8.23
CA GLN A 258 -33.43 -19.05 -8.11
C GLN A 258 -34.94 -19.05 -7.84
N VAL A 259 -35.68 -20.02 -8.45
CA VAL A 259 -37.12 -20.21 -8.19
C VAL A 259 -37.39 -20.58 -6.74
N LYS A 260 -36.56 -21.47 -6.16
CA LYS A 260 -36.73 -21.90 -4.76
C LYS A 260 -36.36 -20.78 -3.79
N LEU A 261 -35.30 -20.07 -4.06
CA LEU A 261 -34.88 -18.89 -3.26
C LEU A 261 -35.98 -17.83 -3.28
N LEU A 262 -36.59 -17.55 -4.44
CA LEU A 262 -37.69 -16.59 -4.55
C LEU A 262 -38.87 -16.98 -3.64
N ARG A 263 -39.21 -18.24 -3.59
CA ARG A 263 -40.27 -18.73 -2.69
C ARG A 263 -39.93 -18.51 -1.22
N VAL A 264 -38.70 -18.78 -0.81
CA VAL A 264 -38.24 -18.51 0.56
C VAL A 264 -38.35 -17.02 0.89
N LEU A 265 -37.91 -16.13 -0.01
CA LEU A 265 -37.97 -14.68 0.19
C LEU A 265 -39.40 -14.12 0.25
N GLN A 266 -40.32 -14.70 -0.53
CA GLN A 266 -41.72 -14.27 -0.61
C GLN A 266 -42.59 -14.85 0.49
N GLN A 267 -42.51 -16.16 0.69
CA GLN A 267 -43.42 -16.87 1.56
C GLN A 267 -42.92 -17.06 2.98
N LYS A 268 -41.61 -16.74 3.21
CA LYS A 268 -40.96 -16.99 4.49
C LYS A 268 -41.11 -18.44 4.96
N LYS A 269 -40.98 -19.38 4.04
CA LYS A 269 -41.10 -20.81 4.27
C LYS A 269 -40.11 -21.59 3.41
N VAL A 270 -39.62 -22.69 3.92
CA VAL A 270 -38.78 -23.64 3.18
C VAL A 270 -39.42 -25.02 3.18
N THR A 271 -39.25 -25.76 2.10
CA THR A 271 -39.61 -27.18 2.02
C THR A 271 -38.35 -27.97 1.71
N ARG A 272 -38.03 -28.98 2.51
CA ARG A 272 -36.84 -29.82 2.32
C ARG A 272 -36.95 -30.63 1.03
N VAL A 273 -35.84 -31.00 0.43
CA VAL A 273 -35.79 -31.87 -0.75
C VAL A 273 -36.38 -33.21 -0.40
N GLY A 274 -37.33 -33.70 -1.23
CA GLY A 274 -38.09 -34.93 -0.98
C GLY A 274 -39.20 -34.81 0.07
N GLY A 275 -39.35 -33.66 0.72
CA GLY A 275 -40.40 -33.38 1.70
C GLY A 275 -41.60 -32.64 1.07
N THR A 276 -42.73 -32.62 1.80
CA THR A 276 -43.94 -31.88 1.41
C THR A 276 -44.36 -30.83 2.42
N GLU A 277 -43.86 -30.88 3.64
CA GLU A 277 -44.22 -29.96 4.71
C GLU A 277 -43.46 -28.65 4.64
N PRO A 278 -44.13 -27.48 4.56
CA PRO A 278 -43.48 -26.19 4.59
C PRO A 278 -43.10 -25.79 6.02
N ILE A 279 -41.83 -25.48 6.25
CA ILE A 279 -41.29 -25.00 7.52
C ILE A 279 -41.27 -23.48 7.48
N ALA A 280 -41.90 -22.82 8.47
CA ALA A 280 -41.88 -21.36 8.58
C ALA A 280 -40.48 -20.84 8.97
N LEU A 281 -40.06 -19.76 8.36
CA LEU A 281 -38.76 -19.14 8.56
C LEU A 281 -38.90 -17.67 8.95
N ASP A 282 -38.13 -17.25 9.93
CA ASP A 282 -37.86 -15.86 10.21
C ASP A 282 -36.35 -15.56 9.99
N VAL A 283 -35.98 -15.34 8.73
CA VAL A 283 -34.58 -15.12 8.33
C VAL A 283 -34.45 -13.81 7.57
N ARG A 284 -33.45 -12.99 7.96
CA ARG A 284 -32.98 -11.86 7.18
C ARG A 284 -32.02 -12.35 6.10
N VAL A 285 -32.13 -11.81 4.88
CA VAL A 285 -31.23 -12.18 3.77
C VAL A 285 -30.43 -10.99 3.32
N ILE A 286 -29.11 -11.19 3.24
CA ILE A 286 -28.15 -10.29 2.62
C ILE A 286 -27.54 -11.06 1.44
N ALA A 287 -27.56 -10.51 0.24
CA ALA A 287 -26.96 -11.11 -0.94
C ALA A 287 -25.82 -10.25 -1.46
N ALA A 288 -24.80 -10.87 -2.04
CA ALA A 288 -23.68 -10.16 -2.64
C ALA A 288 -23.31 -10.74 -4.01
N THR A 289 -22.81 -9.92 -4.90
CA THR A 289 -22.28 -10.35 -6.20
C THR A 289 -21.32 -9.33 -6.81
N ASN A 290 -20.41 -9.83 -7.64
CA ASN A 290 -19.58 -9.03 -8.53
C ASN A 290 -20.13 -8.95 -9.97
N ARG A 291 -21.18 -9.71 -10.28
CA ARG A 291 -21.80 -9.76 -11.60
C ARG A 291 -22.83 -8.66 -11.78
N ASN A 292 -23.03 -8.23 -13.02
CA ASN A 292 -24.10 -7.32 -13.40
C ASN A 292 -25.42 -8.10 -13.55
N LEU A 293 -26.23 -8.15 -12.46
CA LEU A 293 -27.48 -8.88 -12.44
C LEU A 293 -28.51 -8.34 -13.46
N GLU A 294 -28.50 -7.03 -13.76
CA GLU A 294 -29.40 -6.45 -14.77
C GLU A 294 -29.08 -6.96 -16.17
N GLN A 295 -27.81 -7.12 -16.49
CA GLN A 295 -27.39 -7.74 -17.73
C GLN A 295 -27.79 -9.22 -17.76
N MET A 296 -27.56 -9.96 -16.67
CA MET A 296 -27.96 -11.37 -16.56
C MET A 296 -29.47 -11.56 -16.69
N VAL A 297 -30.31 -10.64 -16.22
CA VAL A 297 -31.75 -10.64 -16.44
C VAL A 297 -32.08 -10.51 -17.93
N ARG A 298 -31.42 -9.55 -18.63
CA ARG A 298 -31.59 -9.39 -20.08
C ARG A 298 -31.18 -10.64 -20.89
N GLU A 299 -30.12 -11.29 -20.45
CA GLU A 299 -29.59 -12.52 -21.05
C GLU A 299 -30.40 -13.79 -20.67
N GLY A 300 -31.35 -13.68 -19.75
CA GLY A 300 -32.17 -14.80 -19.26
C GLY A 300 -31.42 -15.78 -18.34
N THR A 301 -30.25 -15.42 -17.84
CA THR A 301 -29.45 -16.23 -16.91
C THR A 301 -29.74 -15.92 -15.43
N PHE A 302 -30.46 -14.83 -15.17
CA PHE A 302 -31.01 -14.49 -13.84
C PHE A 302 -32.47 -14.09 -13.96
N ARG A 303 -33.30 -14.50 -13.01
CA ARG A 303 -34.73 -14.19 -13.03
C ARG A 303 -35.00 -12.76 -12.61
N GLU A 304 -35.85 -12.08 -13.35
CA GLU A 304 -36.27 -10.71 -13.08
C GLU A 304 -37.00 -10.55 -11.74
N ASP A 305 -37.90 -11.51 -11.44
CA ASP A 305 -38.70 -11.52 -10.19
C ASP A 305 -37.83 -11.68 -8.95
N LEU A 306 -36.77 -12.48 -9.01
CA LEU A 306 -35.78 -12.63 -7.94
C LEU A 306 -34.94 -11.38 -7.80
N TYR A 307 -34.51 -10.79 -8.93
CA TYR A 307 -33.72 -9.53 -8.91
C TYR A 307 -34.44 -8.44 -8.14
N TYR A 308 -35.70 -8.14 -8.46
CA TYR A 308 -36.47 -7.13 -7.74
C TYR A 308 -36.73 -7.47 -6.26
N ARG A 309 -36.77 -8.75 -5.90
CA ARG A 309 -36.93 -9.15 -4.51
C ARG A 309 -35.65 -9.07 -3.70
N LEU A 310 -34.50 -9.22 -4.33
CA LEU A 310 -33.17 -9.03 -3.71
C LEU A 310 -32.77 -7.55 -3.65
N ASN A 311 -33.08 -6.79 -4.69
CA ASN A 311 -32.68 -5.40 -4.86
C ASN A 311 -33.67 -4.41 -4.18
N VAL A 312 -33.97 -4.66 -2.89
CA VAL A 312 -34.79 -3.72 -2.07
C VAL A 312 -33.93 -2.55 -1.59
N VAL A 313 -32.72 -2.86 -1.08
CA VAL A 313 -31.70 -1.86 -0.77
C VAL A 313 -30.41 -2.35 -1.40
N SER A 314 -29.84 -1.56 -2.30
CA SER A 314 -28.54 -1.83 -2.90
C SER A 314 -27.44 -1.02 -2.25
N ILE A 315 -26.31 -1.69 -1.97
CA ILE A 315 -25.08 -1.04 -1.48
C ILE A 315 -23.98 -1.34 -2.50
N PHE A 316 -23.47 -0.32 -3.17
CA PHE A 316 -22.38 -0.45 -4.11
C PHE A 316 -21.05 -0.12 -3.42
N ILE A 317 -20.11 -1.07 -3.45
CA ILE A 317 -18.76 -0.87 -2.90
C ILE A 317 -17.84 -0.46 -4.05
N PRO A 318 -17.26 0.76 -4.00
CA PRO A 318 -16.35 1.20 -5.05
C PRO A 318 -15.07 0.35 -5.05
N PRO A 319 -14.49 0.09 -6.22
CA PRO A 319 -13.21 -0.60 -6.34
C PRO A 319 -12.07 0.24 -5.72
N LEU A 320 -10.97 -0.39 -5.34
CA LEU A 320 -9.88 0.25 -4.61
C LEU A 320 -9.26 1.43 -5.38
N ARG A 321 -9.23 1.36 -6.71
CA ARG A 321 -8.76 2.46 -7.60
C ARG A 321 -9.60 3.75 -7.50
N GLU A 322 -10.85 3.66 -7.06
CA GLU A 322 -11.76 4.79 -6.86
C GLU A 322 -11.78 5.32 -5.42
N ARG A 323 -11.03 4.65 -4.50
CA ARG A 323 -10.85 5.04 -3.10
C ARG A 323 -9.38 4.99 -2.68
N ARG A 324 -8.53 5.69 -3.44
CA ARG A 324 -7.07 5.65 -3.27
C ARG A 324 -6.60 6.10 -1.89
N GLU A 325 -7.37 6.97 -1.21
CA GLU A 325 -7.07 7.41 0.16
C GLU A 325 -7.09 6.25 1.17
N ASP A 326 -7.69 5.11 0.84
CA ASP A 326 -7.70 3.92 1.68
C ASP A 326 -6.45 3.05 1.50
N ILE A 327 -5.68 3.23 0.40
CA ILE A 327 -4.53 2.34 0.06
C ILE A 327 -3.47 2.38 1.14
N VAL A 328 -2.97 3.57 1.52
CA VAL A 328 -1.90 3.70 2.52
C VAL A 328 -2.34 3.19 3.91
N PRO A 329 -3.53 3.53 4.42
CA PRO A 329 -4.04 2.93 5.65
C PRO A 329 -4.18 1.41 5.61
N LEU A 330 -4.62 0.83 4.48
CA LEU A 330 -4.70 -0.61 4.29
C LEU A 330 -3.31 -1.26 4.30
N ILE A 331 -2.33 -0.65 3.60
CA ILE A 331 -0.93 -1.10 3.62
C ILE A 331 -0.40 -1.16 5.06
N ASN A 332 -0.57 -0.08 5.82
CA ASN A 332 -0.08 -0.01 7.19
C ASN A 332 -0.74 -1.09 8.09
N HIS A 333 -2.03 -1.32 7.91
CA HIS A 333 -2.76 -2.33 8.65
C HIS A 333 -2.26 -3.74 8.33
N PHE A 334 -2.27 -4.12 7.05
CA PHE A 334 -1.83 -5.45 6.65
C PHE A 334 -0.36 -5.69 6.98
N LEU A 335 0.51 -4.68 6.78
CA LEU A 335 1.91 -4.80 7.16
C LEU A 335 2.08 -5.05 8.67
N MET A 336 1.28 -4.39 9.50
CA MET A 336 1.27 -4.62 10.96
C MET A 336 0.80 -6.05 11.29
N VAL A 337 -0.29 -6.51 10.67
CA VAL A 337 -0.83 -7.86 10.87
C VAL A 337 0.17 -8.92 10.44
N GLU A 338 0.77 -8.78 9.25
CA GLU A 338 1.73 -9.76 8.73
C GLU A 338 3.05 -9.74 9.51
N ASN A 339 3.52 -8.57 9.96
CA ASN A 339 4.67 -8.48 10.85
C ASN A 339 4.45 -9.22 12.19
N GLN A 340 3.27 -9.12 12.76
CA GLN A 340 2.92 -9.87 13.97
C GLN A 340 2.84 -11.38 13.72
N LYS A 341 2.19 -11.77 12.62
CA LYS A 341 2.00 -13.17 12.22
C LYS A 341 3.33 -13.90 11.96
N TYR A 342 4.27 -13.23 11.27
CA TYR A 342 5.57 -13.81 10.89
C TYR A 342 6.74 -13.39 11.80
N HIS A 343 6.47 -12.67 12.89
CA HIS A 343 7.48 -12.16 13.84
C HIS A 343 8.60 -11.37 13.15
N THR A 344 8.24 -10.52 12.19
CA THR A 344 9.14 -9.65 11.44
C THR A 344 8.93 -8.18 11.81
N ASN A 345 9.83 -7.30 11.34
CA ASN A 345 9.71 -5.85 11.54
C ASN A 345 9.90 -5.12 10.21
N LYS A 346 9.17 -5.56 9.19
CA LYS A 346 9.22 -4.97 7.85
C LYS A 346 8.62 -3.57 7.84
N SER A 347 9.24 -2.69 7.07
CA SER A 347 8.75 -1.35 6.75
C SER A 347 8.82 -1.11 5.25
N ILE A 348 7.97 -0.21 4.74
CA ILE A 348 7.97 0.14 3.31
C ILE A 348 8.69 1.47 3.14
N TYR A 349 9.62 1.53 2.18
CA TYR A 349 10.31 2.76 1.84
C TYR A 349 9.37 3.76 1.14
N SER A 350 9.52 5.06 1.43
CA SER A 350 8.55 6.09 1.01
C SER A 350 8.31 6.16 -0.50
N ASP A 351 9.35 5.98 -1.32
CA ASP A 351 9.22 5.99 -2.79
C ASP A 351 8.45 4.78 -3.35
N THR A 352 8.29 3.75 -2.53
CA THR A 352 7.54 2.54 -2.88
C THR A 352 6.04 2.76 -2.76
N ILE A 353 5.59 3.68 -1.89
CA ILE A 353 4.17 4.02 -1.68
C ILE A 353 3.55 4.54 -2.98
N ASP A 354 4.24 5.40 -3.73
CA ASP A 354 3.74 5.94 -5.00
C ASP A 354 3.39 4.83 -6.01
N ALA A 355 4.15 3.72 -5.99
CA ALA A 355 3.87 2.58 -6.86
C ALA A 355 2.58 1.84 -6.46
N PHE A 356 2.26 1.77 -5.16
CA PHE A 356 1.00 1.20 -4.68
C PHE A 356 -0.20 2.09 -5.02
N GLU A 357 -0.08 3.42 -4.84
CA GLU A 357 -1.15 4.37 -5.16
C GLU A 357 -1.42 4.49 -6.66
N GLY A 358 -0.38 4.32 -7.49
CA GLY A 358 -0.48 4.38 -8.94
C GLY A 358 -1.03 3.12 -9.60
N TYR A 359 -1.17 2.00 -8.88
CA TYR A 359 -1.65 0.75 -9.46
C TYR A 359 -3.18 0.64 -9.43
N CYS A 360 -3.77 -0.03 -10.41
CA CYS A 360 -5.24 -0.09 -10.57
C CYS A 360 -5.94 -1.13 -9.68
N TRP A 361 -5.20 -2.06 -9.07
CA TRP A 361 -5.70 -3.08 -8.14
C TRP A 361 -6.90 -3.87 -8.68
N PRO A 362 -6.76 -4.62 -9.77
CA PRO A 362 -7.88 -5.39 -10.34
C PRO A 362 -8.45 -6.43 -9.35
N GLY A 363 -7.65 -6.96 -8.45
CA GLY A 363 -8.08 -7.83 -7.35
C GLY A 363 -8.41 -7.08 -6.04
N ASN A 364 -8.48 -5.74 -6.09
CA ASN A 364 -8.87 -4.86 -4.99
C ASN A 364 -8.05 -5.11 -3.70
N VAL A 365 -8.73 -5.12 -2.55
CA VAL A 365 -8.09 -5.28 -1.22
C VAL A 365 -7.47 -6.67 -1.07
N ARG A 366 -8.09 -7.72 -1.62
CA ARG A 366 -7.54 -9.08 -1.56
C ARG A 366 -6.19 -9.20 -2.29
N GLU A 367 -6.02 -8.52 -3.42
CA GLU A 367 -4.74 -8.48 -4.13
C GLU A 367 -3.68 -7.71 -3.33
N LEU A 368 -4.05 -6.59 -2.72
CA LEU A 368 -3.16 -5.79 -1.87
C LEU A 368 -2.67 -6.59 -0.66
N GLU A 369 -3.57 -7.25 0.04
CA GLU A 369 -3.29 -8.11 1.20
C GLU A 369 -2.32 -9.24 0.83
N ASN A 370 -2.64 -10.03 -0.21
CA ASN A 370 -1.80 -11.13 -0.70
C ASN A 370 -0.40 -10.63 -1.14
N LEU A 371 -0.33 -9.45 -1.75
CA LEU A 371 0.95 -8.87 -2.14
C LEU A 371 1.79 -8.49 -0.91
N LEU A 372 1.20 -7.88 0.10
CA LEU A 372 1.92 -7.49 1.32
C LEU A 372 2.39 -8.71 2.10
N GLU A 373 1.56 -9.75 2.24
CA GLU A 373 1.98 -11.02 2.82
C GLU A 373 3.19 -11.61 2.07
N ASN A 374 3.12 -11.66 0.74
CA ASN A 374 4.24 -12.13 -0.07
C ASN A 374 5.51 -11.30 0.14
N LEU A 375 5.40 -9.97 0.17
CA LEU A 375 6.55 -9.07 0.37
C LEU A 375 7.17 -9.22 1.76
N VAL A 376 6.37 -9.43 2.80
CA VAL A 376 6.86 -9.69 4.16
C VAL A 376 7.68 -10.97 4.20
N ILE A 377 7.22 -12.02 3.53
CA ILE A 377 7.89 -13.33 3.51
C ILE A 377 9.15 -13.32 2.64
N THR A 378 9.10 -12.70 1.45
CA THR A 378 10.13 -12.89 0.42
C THR A 378 11.21 -11.81 0.41
N THR A 379 10.97 -10.63 1.00
CA THR A 379 11.96 -9.54 0.97
C THR A 379 13.08 -9.79 1.97
N PRO A 380 14.35 -9.80 1.58
CA PRO A 380 15.47 -9.86 2.50
C PRO A 380 15.62 -8.54 3.27
N GLY A 381 16.00 -8.62 4.58
CA GLY A 381 16.12 -7.44 5.47
C GLY A 381 14.77 -6.81 5.85
N ASP A 382 14.81 -5.66 6.50
CA ASP A 382 13.63 -5.06 7.14
C ASP A 382 12.92 -3.98 6.30
N ILE A 383 13.49 -3.61 5.14
CA ILE A 383 12.96 -2.51 4.31
C ILE A 383 12.51 -3.04 2.95
N ILE A 384 11.22 -2.92 2.67
CA ILE A 384 10.62 -3.21 1.37
C ILE A 384 10.82 -2.00 0.45
N ARG A 385 11.55 -2.20 -0.65
CA ARG A 385 11.86 -1.17 -1.65
C ARG A 385 11.12 -1.45 -2.96
N ARG A 386 11.08 -0.46 -3.85
CA ARG A 386 10.44 -0.57 -5.17
C ARG A 386 10.99 -1.75 -6.00
N GLU A 387 12.26 -2.10 -5.83
CA GLU A 387 12.89 -3.26 -6.47
C GLU A 387 12.36 -4.63 -5.99
N ASN A 388 11.72 -4.68 -4.81
CA ASN A 388 11.10 -5.89 -4.29
C ASN A 388 9.68 -6.11 -4.83
N LEU A 389 9.05 -5.05 -5.40
CA LEU A 389 7.71 -5.16 -5.96
C LEU A 389 7.69 -6.02 -7.23
N PRO A 390 6.57 -6.68 -7.55
CA PRO A 390 6.36 -7.31 -8.85
C PRO A 390 6.51 -6.32 -10.01
N LEU A 391 6.92 -6.79 -11.17
CA LEU A 391 7.16 -5.95 -12.36
C LEU A 391 5.95 -5.09 -12.75
N LYS A 392 4.72 -5.59 -12.53
CA LYS A 392 3.46 -4.88 -12.80
C LYS A 392 3.27 -3.60 -11.98
N LEU A 393 3.86 -3.51 -10.76
CA LEU A 393 3.82 -2.32 -9.93
C LEU A 393 5.04 -1.39 -10.14
N ARG A 394 6.16 -1.91 -10.66
CA ARG A 394 7.37 -1.09 -10.87
C ARG A 394 7.24 -0.11 -12.02
N ARG A 395 6.41 -0.41 -13.03
CA ARG A 395 6.19 0.46 -14.18
C ARG A 395 5.05 1.42 -13.87
N PRO A 396 5.20 2.74 -14.08
CA PRO A 396 4.05 3.62 -14.06
C PRO A 396 3.06 3.11 -15.10
N GLN A 397 1.88 2.67 -14.68
CA GLN A 397 0.81 2.40 -15.63
C GLN A 397 0.41 3.73 -16.26
N GLN A 398 0.81 3.95 -17.50
CA GLN A 398 0.03 4.83 -18.36
C GLN A 398 -1.38 4.22 -18.36
N VAL A 399 -2.35 5.01 -17.87
CA VAL A 399 -3.78 4.66 -17.91
C VAL A 399 -4.11 4.39 -19.38
N SER A 400 -4.05 3.12 -19.77
CA SER A 400 -4.70 2.65 -20.99
C SER A 400 -6.16 2.49 -20.60
N ALA A 401 -6.97 3.47 -20.99
CA ALA A 401 -8.41 3.28 -21.04
C ALA A 401 -8.69 1.93 -21.70
N GLU A 402 -9.51 1.13 -20.98
CA GLU A 402 -10.31 0.02 -21.50
C GLU A 402 -9.75 -0.72 -22.71
N GLU A 403 -8.92 -1.72 -22.48
CA GLU A 403 -8.81 -2.83 -23.43
C GLU A 403 -10.01 -3.76 -23.18
N GLU A 404 -11.15 -3.44 -23.84
CA GLU A 404 -12.08 -4.47 -24.26
C GLU A 404 -11.26 -5.54 -25.01
N GLU A 405 -11.43 -6.81 -24.65
CA GLU A 405 -10.94 -7.97 -25.38
C GLU A 405 -11.63 -8.07 -26.76
N GLU A 406 -11.39 -7.11 -27.64
CA GLU A 406 -11.50 -7.34 -29.08
C GLU A 406 -10.28 -8.18 -29.48
N THR A 407 -10.53 -9.27 -30.18
CA THR A 407 -9.53 -10.09 -30.86
C THR A 407 -8.64 -9.19 -31.73
N VAL A 408 -7.55 -8.69 -31.12
CA VAL A 408 -6.67 -7.70 -31.75
C VAL A 408 -5.84 -8.44 -32.78
N SER A 409 -6.05 -8.20 -34.06
CA SER A 409 -5.24 -8.81 -35.11
C SER A 409 -3.79 -8.33 -34.95
N LEU A 410 -2.82 -9.21 -35.20
CA LEU A 410 -1.38 -8.86 -35.17
C LEU A 410 -1.09 -7.57 -35.95
N LYS A 411 -1.83 -7.34 -37.03
CA LYS A 411 -1.74 -6.14 -37.87
C LYS A 411 -2.08 -4.87 -37.09
N SER A 412 -3.13 -4.86 -36.26
CA SER A 412 -3.51 -3.68 -35.47
C SER A 412 -2.55 -3.40 -34.31
N VAL A 413 -1.90 -4.43 -33.76
CA VAL A 413 -0.84 -4.26 -32.73
C VAL A 413 0.38 -3.59 -33.35
N VAL A 414 0.83 -4.07 -34.49
CA VAL A 414 1.99 -3.50 -35.21
C VAL A 414 1.70 -2.06 -35.63
N GLU A 415 0.52 -1.79 -36.15
CA GLU A 415 0.09 -0.45 -36.54
C GLU A 415 0.11 0.53 -35.36
N ARG A 416 -0.44 0.16 -34.19
CA ARG A 416 -0.39 1.01 -32.95
C ARG A 416 1.04 1.27 -32.50
N ALA A 417 1.90 0.24 -32.50
CA ALA A 417 3.29 0.38 -32.09
C ALA A 417 4.07 1.33 -33.03
N GLU A 418 3.85 1.24 -34.33
CA GLU A 418 4.42 2.13 -35.32
C GLU A 418 3.95 3.58 -35.16
N TYR A 419 2.65 3.80 -34.93
CA TYR A 419 2.10 5.13 -34.70
C TYR A 419 2.71 5.79 -33.45
N ALA A 420 2.75 5.08 -32.32
CA ALA A 420 3.34 5.58 -31.11
C ALA A 420 4.85 5.88 -31.24
N ALA A 421 5.58 5.15 -32.05
CA ALA A 421 6.98 5.42 -32.34
C ALA A 421 7.15 6.69 -33.21
N ILE A 422 6.30 6.88 -34.22
CA ILE A 422 6.30 8.06 -35.07
C ILE A 422 5.94 9.32 -34.28
N GLU A 423 4.90 9.28 -33.45
CA GLU A 423 4.45 10.42 -32.63
C GLU A 423 5.53 10.87 -31.65
N ARG A 424 6.12 9.95 -30.91
CA ARG A 424 7.26 10.24 -30.00
C ARG A 424 8.48 10.82 -30.72
N ALA A 425 8.77 10.33 -31.92
CA ALA A 425 9.89 10.86 -32.72
C ALA A 425 9.61 12.29 -33.20
N ILE A 426 8.38 12.59 -33.65
CA ILE A 426 7.99 13.94 -34.07
C ILE A 426 8.04 14.92 -32.86
N GLU A 427 7.52 14.51 -31.72
CA GLU A 427 7.54 15.32 -30.49
C GLU A 427 8.98 15.62 -30.03
N LYS A 428 9.85 14.60 -30.07
CA LYS A 428 11.26 14.73 -29.64
C LYS A 428 12.11 15.57 -30.59
N TYR A 429 11.90 15.44 -31.90
CA TYR A 429 12.78 16.08 -32.92
C TYR A 429 12.14 17.30 -33.61
N GLY A 430 10.88 17.62 -33.31
CA GLY A 430 10.18 18.84 -33.73
C GLY A 430 9.86 18.95 -35.21
N SER A 431 10.20 17.96 -36.05
CA SER A 431 9.83 17.95 -37.46
C SER A 431 9.82 16.55 -38.08
N ILE A 432 8.92 16.34 -39.05
CA ILE A 432 8.77 15.06 -39.77
C ILE A 432 10.08 14.61 -40.45
N ARG A 433 10.87 15.54 -41.00
CA ARG A 433 12.15 15.22 -41.63
C ARG A 433 13.19 14.70 -40.67
N LYS A 434 13.30 15.32 -39.47
CA LYS A 434 14.24 14.89 -38.45
C LYS A 434 13.78 13.59 -37.75
N ALA A 435 12.48 13.43 -37.54
CA ALA A 435 11.90 12.20 -37.03
C ALA A 435 12.12 11.02 -38.02
N ALA A 436 11.98 11.24 -39.30
CA ALA A 436 12.21 10.24 -40.34
C ALA A 436 13.69 9.79 -40.38
N ALA A 437 14.62 10.71 -40.25
CA ALA A 437 16.05 10.39 -40.17
C ALA A 437 16.38 9.59 -38.88
N ALA A 438 15.74 9.92 -37.77
CA ALA A 438 15.94 9.21 -36.47
C ALA A 438 15.32 7.80 -36.45
N LEU A 439 14.26 7.57 -37.24
CA LEU A 439 13.58 6.27 -37.36
C LEU A 439 14.07 5.45 -38.57
N ASP A 440 15.08 5.94 -39.28
CA ASP A 440 15.64 5.33 -40.50
C ASP A 440 14.57 5.00 -41.57
N VAL A 441 13.65 5.96 -41.82
CA VAL A 441 12.57 5.83 -42.79
C VAL A 441 12.47 7.07 -43.67
N ASN A 442 11.83 6.94 -44.84
CA ASN A 442 11.60 8.08 -45.73
C ASN A 442 10.50 9.00 -45.12
N PRO A 443 10.65 10.35 -45.17
CA PRO A 443 9.62 11.29 -44.67
C PRO A 443 8.21 11.07 -45.29
N SER A 444 8.13 10.63 -46.53
CA SER A 444 6.86 10.28 -47.18
C SER A 444 6.16 9.07 -46.53
N THR A 445 6.93 8.15 -45.93
CA THR A 445 6.40 6.99 -45.20
C THR A 445 5.71 7.43 -43.93
N ILE A 446 6.31 8.37 -43.17
CA ILE A 446 5.71 8.95 -41.98
C ILE A 446 4.42 9.68 -42.32
N THR A 447 4.44 10.56 -43.34
CA THR A 447 3.26 11.32 -43.77
C THR A 447 2.11 10.41 -44.19
N ARG A 448 2.38 9.37 -44.98
CA ARG A 448 1.38 8.40 -45.42
C ARG A 448 0.79 7.61 -44.26
N LYS A 449 1.62 7.17 -43.30
CA LYS A 449 1.16 6.43 -42.13
C LYS A 449 0.32 7.31 -41.23
N MET A 450 0.72 8.55 -40.96
CA MET A 450 -0.08 9.49 -40.14
C MET A 450 -1.45 9.80 -40.79
N GLN A 451 -1.54 9.86 -42.10
CA GLN A 451 -2.80 10.09 -42.82
C GLN A 451 -3.74 8.90 -42.70
N LEU A 452 -3.24 7.68 -42.86
CA LEU A 452 -3.98 6.44 -42.65
C LEU A 452 -4.58 6.34 -41.24
N TYR A 453 -3.84 6.74 -40.21
CA TYR A 453 -4.31 6.71 -38.82
C TYR A 453 -5.37 7.79 -38.54
N LYS A 454 -5.24 9.00 -39.08
CA LYS A 454 -6.28 10.04 -38.98
C LYS A 454 -7.61 9.58 -39.57
N ASP A 455 -7.56 8.94 -40.73
CA ASP A 455 -8.76 8.43 -41.41
C ASP A 455 -9.41 7.26 -40.66
N MET A 456 -8.62 6.43 -39.96
CA MET A 456 -9.14 5.35 -39.10
C MET A 456 -9.79 5.88 -37.82
N SER A 457 -9.23 6.91 -37.18
CA SER A 457 -9.81 7.57 -36.02
C SER A 457 -11.12 8.26 -36.33
N SER A 458 -11.23 8.89 -37.50
CA SER A 458 -12.46 9.55 -37.97
C SER A 458 -13.60 8.56 -38.30
N ARG A 459 -13.28 7.34 -38.68
CA ARG A 459 -14.29 6.28 -38.94
C ARG A 459 -14.83 5.62 -37.65
N LYS A 460 -14.09 5.68 -36.54
CA LYS A 460 -14.58 5.18 -35.22
C LYS A 460 -15.51 6.16 -34.50
N GLN A 461 -15.47 7.45 -34.83
CA GLN A 461 -16.39 8.46 -34.24
C GLN A 461 -17.76 8.53 -34.93
N ASN A 462 -17.94 7.86 -36.07
CA ASN A 462 -19.19 7.85 -36.85
C ASN A 462 -19.90 6.47 -36.86
N LYS A 463 -19.60 5.60 -35.91
CA LYS A 463 -20.32 4.36 -35.64
C LYS A 463 -20.68 4.31 -34.15
#